data_6b2a5ac56214744167f0be809fbfd9fd
#
_entry.id   6b2a5ac56214744167f0be809fbfd9fd
#
_cell.length_a   1.000
_cell.length_b   1.000
_cell.length_c   1.000
_cell.angle_alpha   90.00
_cell.angle_beta   90.00
_cell.angle_gamma   90.00
#
_symmetry.space_group_name_H-M   'P 1'
#
loop_
_entity.id
_entity.type
_entity.pdbx_description
1 polymer ?
#
loop_
_entity_poly.entity_id
_entity_poly.type
_entity_poly.pdbx_seq_one_letter_code
_entity_poly.pdbx_strand_id
1 'polypeptide(L)'
;QFHQPPIFFHTAELAAAKQTAYGAQLTQVESDYSQAFLSKQQALAQLTAARAASPPDPALQQLAEQSLKSAEARGKALREDAKRLIHKARPRAETKDADYIFITFVKTHFPVGLVGLLVAVIFCAAMSATASALNALGSTTVVDFYKPSLRPNASDRHHLIAAKLFTVFWGVLAMLFSAF
;
A
#
# COMPACT_ATOMS: atom_id res chain seq x y z
N GLN A 1 3.50 22.16 8.01
CA GLN A 1 4.66 21.46 8.63
C GLN A 1 4.89 20.17 7.87
N PHE A 2 6.01 20.11 7.15
CA PHE A 2 6.41 18.88 6.46
C PHE A 2 7.04 17.95 7.51
N HIS A 3 6.28 16.92 7.93
CA HIS A 3 6.86 15.85 8.71
C HIS A 3 7.81 15.04 7.84
N GLN A 4 8.96 14.69 8.39
CA GLN A 4 9.90 13.81 7.70
C GLN A 4 9.26 12.43 7.50
N PRO A 5 9.12 11.97 6.26
CA PRO A 5 8.63 10.61 6.03
C PRO A 5 9.68 9.61 6.51
N PRO A 6 9.28 8.44 7.02
CA PRO A 6 10.22 7.39 7.39
C PRO A 6 11.02 6.94 6.16
N ILE A 7 12.26 6.51 6.37
CA ILE A 7 13.10 5.99 5.29
C ILE A 7 12.49 4.73 4.67
N PHE A 8 11.80 3.94 5.49
CA PHE A 8 11.08 2.73 5.10
C PHE A 8 9.76 2.65 5.87
N PHE A 9 8.64 2.48 5.17
CA PHE A 9 7.31 2.55 5.78
C PHE A 9 6.91 1.28 6.52
N HIS A 10 7.46 0.11 6.13
CA HIS A 10 7.28 -1.12 6.89
C HIS A 10 8.22 -1.17 8.10
N THR A 11 7.83 -0.46 9.16
CA THR A 11 8.65 -0.24 10.35
C THR A 11 9.01 -1.52 11.09
N ALA A 12 8.18 -2.56 11.05
CA ALA A 12 8.45 -3.85 11.68
C ALA A 12 9.64 -4.57 11.02
N GLU A 13 9.70 -4.57 9.68
CA GLU A 13 10.83 -5.15 8.93
C GLU A 13 12.12 -4.35 9.14
N LEU A 14 12.02 -3.02 9.19
CA LEU A 14 13.16 -2.17 9.50
C LEU A 14 13.70 -2.45 10.90
N ALA A 15 12.83 -2.55 11.91
CA ALA A 15 13.21 -2.86 13.28
C ALA A 15 13.88 -4.24 13.40
N ALA A 16 13.31 -5.26 12.72
CA ALA A 16 13.89 -6.59 12.69
C ALA A 16 15.25 -6.63 11.95
N ALA A 17 15.40 -5.90 10.85
CA ALA A 17 16.66 -5.78 10.12
C ALA A 17 17.75 -5.09 10.94
N LYS A 18 17.40 -4.13 11.78
CA LYS A 18 18.33 -3.46 12.71
C LYS A 18 18.90 -4.38 13.78
N GLN A 19 18.23 -5.47 14.11
CA GLN A 19 18.73 -6.48 15.06
C GLN A 19 19.74 -7.45 14.43
N THR A 20 20.04 -7.32 13.14
CA THR A 20 21.01 -8.13 12.42
C THR A 20 22.40 -7.46 12.36
N ALA A 21 23.38 -8.15 11.78
CA ALA A 21 24.71 -7.59 11.53
C ALA A 21 24.72 -6.28 10.72
N TYR A 22 23.63 -5.99 10.00
CA TYR A 22 23.47 -4.77 9.20
C TYR A 22 22.86 -3.59 9.98
N GLY A 23 22.56 -3.77 11.28
CA GLY A 23 21.91 -2.76 12.11
C GLY A 23 22.63 -1.42 12.17
N ALA A 24 23.96 -1.45 12.36
CA ALA A 24 24.78 -0.24 12.39
C ALA A 24 24.73 0.54 11.06
N GLN A 25 24.80 -0.19 9.93
CA GLN A 25 24.71 0.41 8.60
C GLN A 25 23.33 1.03 8.34
N LEU A 26 22.25 0.36 8.75
CA LEU A 26 20.89 0.90 8.64
C LEU A 26 20.70 2.16 9.47
N THR A 27 21.25 2.22 10.68
CA THR A 27 21.18 3.40 11.54
C THR A 27 21.96 4.58 10.91
N GLN A 28 23.10 4.31 10.29
CA GLN A 28 23.84 5.33 9.56
C GLN A 28 23.05 5.87 8.37
N VAL A 29 22.47 5.00 7.56
CA VAL A 29 21.64 5.38 6.40
C VAL A 29 20.41 6.20 6.83
N GLU A 30 19.79 5.89 7.97
CA GLU A 30 18.70 6.71 8.53
C GLU A 30 19.18 8.11 8.94
N SER A 31 20.35 8.21 9.59
CA SER A 31 20.94 9.49 9.94
C SER A 31 21.23 10.33 8.68
N ASP A 32 21.83 9.72 7.67
CA ASP A 32 22.12 10.39 6.39
C ASP A 32 20.84 10.82 5.66
N TYR A 33 19.78 10.01 5.74
CA TYR A 33 18.46 10.34 5.18
C TYR A 33 17.84 11.55 5.91
N SER A 34 17.99 11.62 7.24
CA SER A 34 17.52 12.77 8.01
C SER A 34 18.25 14.06 7.63
N GLN A 35 19.56 13.99 7.40
CA GLN A 35 20.35 15.12 6.92
C GLN A 35 19.94 15.54 5.50
N ALA A 36 19.72 14.57 4.59
CA ALA A 36 19.25 14.85 3.24
C ALA A 36 17.86 15.52 3.25
N PHE A 37 16.99 15.14 4.18
CA PHE A 37 15.68 15.77 4.35
C PHE A 37 15.80 17.22 4.84
N LEU A 38 16.68 17.50 5.80
CA LEU A 38 16.96 18.87 6.26
C LEU A 38 17.50 19.74 5.12
N SER A 39 18.43 19.20 4.33
CA SER A 39 18.97 19.89 3.15
C SER A 39 17.87 20.19 2.12
N LYS A 40 16.93 19.25 1.92
CA LYS A 40 15.75 19.47 1.07
C LYS A 40 14.85 20.59 1.60
N GLN A 41 14.60 20.65 2.90
CA GLN A 41 13.81 21.73 3.51
C GLN A 41 14.48 23.09 3.33
N GLN A 42 15.79 23.17 3.51
CA GLN A 42 16.55 24.40 3.29
C GLN A 42 16.51 24.85 1.83
N ALA A 43 16.69 23.92 0.89
CA ALA A 43 16.60 24.22 -0.53
C ALA A 43 15.19 24.69 -0.94
N LEU A 44 14.13 24.10 -0.36
CA LEU A 44 12.76 24.57 -0.57
C LEU A 44 12.55 25.98 -0.02
N ALA A 45 13.04 26.27 1.18
CA ALA A 45 12.96 27.62 1.77
C ALA A 45 13.69 28.65 0.90
N GLN A 46 14.87 28.32 0.40
CA GLN A 46 15.63 29.17 -0.52
C GLN A 46 14.88 29.39 -1.84
N LEU A 47 14.29 28.35 -2.40
CA LEU A 47 13.51 28.45 -3.65
C LEU A 47 12.26 29.31 -3.45
N THR A 48 11.55 29.18 -2.34
CA THR A 48 10.38 30.00 -2.04
C THR A 48 10.77 31.46 -1.83
N ALA A 49 11.87 31.72 -1.13
CA ALA A 49 12.40 33.07 -0.95
C ALA A 49 12.86 33.70 -2.29
N ALA A 50 13.57 32.94 -3.12
CA ALA A 50 14.01 33.41 -4.43
C ALA A 50 12.83 33.70 -5.39
N ARG A 51 11.73 32.97 -5.28
CA ARG A 51 10.50 33.25 -6.06
C ARG A 51 9.69 34.44 -5.53
N ALA A 52 9.78 34.71 -4.25
CA ALA A 52 9.09 35.85 -3.59
C ALA A 52 9.89 37.16 -3.71
N ALA A 53 11.15 37.12 -4.13
CA ALA A 53 12.00 38.29 -4.27
C ALA A 53 11.50 39.20 -5.41
N SER A 54 11.54 40.51 -5.20
CA SER A 54 11.21 41.52 -6.20
C SER A 54 12.35 42.54 -6.29
N PRO A 55 13.08 42.64 -7.40
CA PRO A 55 12.93 41.89 -8.66
C PRO A 55 13.37 40.42 -8.54
N PRO A 56 12.77 39.50 -9.34
CA PRO A 56 13.13 38.08 -9.32
C PRO A 56 14.53 37.89 -9.87
N ASP A 57 15.37 37.10 -9.17
CA ASP A 57 16.71 36.72 -9.61
C ASP A 57 16.69 35.29 -10.19
N PRO A 58 16.80 35.15 -11.54
CA PRO A 58 16.76 33.83 -12.17
C PRO A 58 17.94 32.93 -11.79
N ALA A 59 19.12 33.53 -11.47
CA ALA A 59 20.31 32.77 -11.11
C ALA A 59 20.13 32.10 -9.73
N LEU A 60 19.60 32.84 -8.75
CA LEU A 60 19.27 32.29 -7.43
C LEU A 60 18.18 31.22 -7.50
N GLN A 61 17.18 31.39 -8.37
CA GLN A 61 16.15 30.36 -8.58
C GLN A 61 16.73 29.06 -9.15
N GLN A 62 17.58 29.16 -10.17
CA GLN A 62 18.24 27.98 -10.76
C GLN A 62 19.14 27.26 -9.75
N LEU A 63 19.91 28.00 -8.96
CA LEU A 63 20.75 27.42 -7.91
C LEU A 63 19.92 26.67 -6.85
N ALA A 64 18.83 27.27 -6.40
CA ALA A 64 17.93 26.66 -5.44
C ALA A 64 17.22 25.41 -6.01
N GLU A 65 16.84 25.44 -7.28
CA GLU A 65 16.27 24.26 -7.97
C GLU A 65 17.29 23.12 -8.13
N GLN A 66 18.53 23.43 -8.43
CA GLN A 66 19.61 22.44 -8.50
C GLN A 66 19.89 21.81 -7.14
N SER A 67 19.95 22.63 -6.08
CA SER A 67 20.14 22.13 -4.71
C SER A 67 18.95 21.25 -4.25
N LEU A 68 17.73 21.60 -4.61
CA LEU A 68 16.57 20.79 -4.33
C LEU A 68 16.62 19.45 -5.07
N LYS A 69 16.94 19.44 -6.38
CA LYS A 69 17.07 18.20 -7.16
C LYS A 69 18.17 17.30 -6.61
N SER A 70 19.29 17.86 -6.20
CA SER A 70 20.39 17.07 -5.61
C SER A 70 20.02 16.46 -4.27
N ALA A 71 19.33 17.20 -3.39
CA ALA A 71 18.84 16.69 -2.13
C ALA A 71 17.77 15.58 -2.31
N GLU A 72 16.89 15.73 -3.31
CA GLU A 72 15.90 14.70 -3.65
C GLU A 72 16.55 13.44 -4.21
N ALA A 73 17.52 13.57 -5.08
CA ALA A 73 18.27 12.45 -5.64
C ALA A 73 19.00 11.68 -4.53
N ARG A 74 19.66 12.40 -3.60
CA ARG A 74 20.31 11.80 -2.44
C ARG A 74 19.31 11.06 -1.54
N GLY A 75 18.16 11.65 -1.25
CA GLY A 75 17.11 11.00 -0.46
C GLY A 75 16.57 9.71 -1.10
N LYS A 76 16.42 9.71 -2.44
CA LYS A 76 16.03 8.50 -3.20
C LYS A 76 17.11 7.42 -3.13
N ALA A 77 18.37 7.79 -3.33
CA ALA A 77 19.49 6.84 -3.27
C ALA A 77 19.57 6.17 -1.89
N LEU A 78 19.48 6.94 -0.81
CA LEU A 78 19.50 6.42 0.56
C LEU A 78 18.33 5.47 0.86
N ARG A 79 17.16 5.72 0.28
CA ARG A 79 16.03 4.78 0.38
C ARG A 79 16.30 3.46 -0.34
N GLU A 80 16.87 3.50 -1.52
CA GLU A 80 17.25 2.27 -2.24
C GLU A 80 18.36 1.50 -1.52
N ASP A 81 19.32 2.20 -0.91
CA ASP A 81 20.36 1.56 -0.09
C ASP A 81 19.76 0.91 1.17
N ALA A 82 18.81 1.56 1.84
CA ALA A 82 18.09 0.97 2.96
C ALA A 82 17.33 -0.29 2.54
N LYS A 83 16.62 -0.28 1.40
CA LYS A 83 15.94 -1.47 0.87
C LYS A 83 16.91 -2.61 0.57
N ARG A 84 18.06 -2.31 -0.03
CA ARG A 84 19.11 -3.30 -0.30
C ARG A 84 19.66 -3.92 0.98
N LEU A 85 19.90 -3.11 2.01
CA LEU A 85 20.37 -3.58 3.31
C LEU A 85 19.32 -4.45 4.01
N ILE A 86 18.04 -4.05 3.98
CA ILE A 86 16.94 -4.84 4.53
C ILE A 86 16.83 -6.17 3.80
N HIS A 87 16.91 -6.19 2.48
CA HIS A 87 16.87 -7.43 1.70
C HIS A 87 18.07 -8.35 1.99
N LYS A 88 19.29 -7.77 2.17
CA LYS A 88 20.47 -8.56 2.58
C LYS A 88 20.33 -9.14 3.99
N ALA A 89 19.77 -8.34 4.91
CA ALA A 89 19.53 -8.77 6.28
C ALA A 89 18.45 -9.84 6.38
N ARG A 90 17.42 -9.73 5.54
CA ARG A 90 16.23 -10.60 5.53
C ARG A 90 15.77 -10.85 4.09
N PRO A 91 16.27 -11.90 3.41
CA PRO A 91 15.94 -12.17 2.00
C PRO A 91 14.45 -12.44 1.71
N ARG A 92 13.68 -12.81 2.76
CA ARG A 92 12.22 -13.02 2.66
C ARG A 92 11.41 -11.78 3.03
N ALA A 93 12.05 -10.67 3.42
CA ALA A 93 11.33 -9.45 3.75
C ALA A 93 10.70 -8.84 2.50
N GLU A 94 9.47 -8.38 2.66
CA GLU A 94 8.78 -7.64 1.61
C GLU A 94 9.36 -6.23 1.50
N THR A 95 10.05 -5.96 0.38
CA THR A 95 10.67 -4.65 0.12
C THR A 95 9.75 -3.66 -0.61
N LYS A 96 8.54 -4.09 -0.97
CA LYS A 96 7.51 -3.20 -1.53
C LYS A 96 6.95 -2.30 -0.43
N ASP A 97 7.49 -1.10 -0.37
CA ASP A 97 7.16 -0.10 0.65
C ASP A 97 5.89 0.72 0.31
N ALA A 98 5.47 0.69 -0.95
CA ALA A 98 4.36 1.50 -1.45
C ALA A 98 3.03 1.20 -0.74
N ASP A 99 2.75 -0.06 -0.45
CA ASP A 99 1.50 -0.50 0.17
C ASP A 99 1.37 0.02 1.61
N TYR A 100 2.50 0.24 2.29
CA TYR A 100 2.55 0.77 3.65
C TYR A 100 2.40 2.30 3.73
N ILE A 101 2.61 3.03 2.62
CA ILE A 101 2.45 4.49 2.57
C ILE A 101 1.02 4.88 2.92
N PHE A 102 0.03 4.22 2.31
CA PHE A 102 -1.38 4.51 2.56
C PHE A 102 -1.77 4.23 4.02
N ILE A 103 -1.36 3.07 4.56
CA ILE A 103 -1.66 2.68 5.94
C ILE A 103 -1.03 3.66 6.93
N THR A 104 0.23 4.07 6.69
CA THR A 104 0.93 5.03 7.53
C THR A 104 0.28 6.40 7.47
N PHE A 105 -0.11 6.87 6.28
CA PHE A 105 -0.84 8.12 6.11
C PHE A 105 -2.16 8.13 6.89
N VAL A 106 -2.95 7.07 6.77
CA VAL A 106 -4.23 6.92 7.47
C VAL A 106 -4.02 6.94 8.98
N LYS A 107 -3.04 6.18 9.50
CA LYS A 107 -2.76 6.12 10.94
C LYS A 107 -2.25 7.43 11.54
N THR A 108 -1.51 8.23 10.76
CA THR A 108 -0.89 9.47 11.27
C THR A 108 -1.75 10.71 11.10
N HIS A 109 -2.65 10.74 10.10
CA HIS A 109 -3.39 11.95 9.75
C HIS A 109 -4.90 11.86 10.03
N PHE A 110 -5.45 10.65 10.19
CA PHE A 110 -6.87 10.48 10.42
C PHE A 110 -7.18 10.32 11.91
N PRO A 111 -8.25 10.94 12.42
CA PRO A 111 -8.75 10.66 13.76
C PRO A 111 -9.25 9.21 13.87
N VAL A 112 -9.15 8.64 15.06
CA VAL A 112 -9.42 7.21 15.33
C VAL A 112 -10.78 6.75 14.78
N GLY A 113 -11.82 7.59 14.87
CA GLY A 113 -13.16 7.26 14.35
C GLY A 113 -13.19 7.10 12.83
N LEU A 114 -12.46 7.94 12.07
CA LEU A 114 -12.36 7.81 10.61
C LEU A 114 -11.53 6.60 10.19
N VAL A 115 -10.51 6.21 10.95
CA VAL A 115 -9.77 4.98 10.72
C VAL A 115 -10.69 3.76 10.83
N GLY A 116 -11.51 3.71 11.90
CA GLY A 116 -12.50 2.64 12.08
C GLY A 116 -13.54 2.58 10.97
N LEU A 117 -14.06 3.74 10.53
CA LEU A 117 -14.99 3.83 9.41
C LEU A 117 -14.35 3.32 8.10
N LEU A 118 -13.12 3.70 7.82
CA LEU A 118 -12.39 3.25 6.62
C LEU A 118 -12.20 1.73 6.61
N VAL A 119 -11.82 1.15 7.75
CA VAL A 119 -11.71 -0.30 7.91
C VAL A 119 -13.07 -0.98 7.68
N ALA A 120 -14.14 -0.45 8.25
CA ALA A 120 -15.49 -0.98 8.03
C ALA A 120 -15.91 -0.94 6.56
N VAL A 121 -15.63 0.16 5.84
CA VAL A 121 -15.91 0.29 4.40
C VAL A 121 -15.13 -0.74 3.58
N ILE A 122 -13.86 -0.97 3.89
CA ILE A 122 -13.04 -1.99 3.21
C ILE A 122 -13.63 -3.39 3.42
N PHE A 123 -14.03 -3.73 4.64
CA PHE A 123 -14.69 -5.01 4.93
C PHE A 123 -16.03 -5.15 4.21
N CYS A 124 -16.87 -4.11 4.22
CA CYS A 124 -18.14 -4.11 3.50
C CYS A 124 -17.93 -4.32 1.98
N ALA A 125 -16.95 -3.64 1.39
CA ALA A 125 -16.62 -3.78 -0.02
C ALA A 125 -16.13 -5.20 -0.35
N ALA A 126 -15.24 -5.78 0.47
CA ALA A 126 -14.74 -7.13 0.30
C ALA A 126 -15.86 -8.17 0.42
N MET A 127 -16.72 -8.05 1.43
CA MET A 127 -17.87 -8.95 1.63
C MET A 127 -18.86 -8.85 0.47
N SER A 128 -19.16 -7.64 -0.02
CA SER A 128 -20.05 -7.41 -1.15
C SER A 128 -19.51 -8.03 -2.43
N ALA A 129 -18.23 -7.81 -2.73
CA ALA A 129 -17.58 -8.39 -3.91
C ALA A 129 -17.58 -9.93 -3.88
N THR A 130 -17.23 -10.51 -2.72
CA THR A 130 -17.24 -11.97 -2.53
C THR A 130 -18.64 -12.56 -2.67
N ALA A 131 -19.64 -11.96 -2.05
CA ALA A 131 -21.02 -12.41 -2.14
C ALA A 131 -21.54 -12.37 -3.58
N SER A 132 -21.23 -11.30 -4.32
CA SER A 132 -21.59 -11.15 -5.74
C SER A 132 -20.93 -12.22 -6.61
N ALA A 133 -19.65 -12.50 -6.40
CA ALA A 133 -18.91 -13.52 -7.13
C ALA A 133 -19.49 -14.93 -6.88
N LEU A 134 -19.75 -15.28 -5.63
CA LEU A 134 -20.34 -16.58 -5.27
C LEU A 134 -21.74 -16.75 -5.84
N ASN A 135 -22.56 -15.69 -5.80
CA ASN A 135 -23.90 -15.71 -6.38
C ASN A 135 -23.86 -15.85 -7.91
N ALA A 136 -22.92 -15.18 -8.57
CA ALA A 136 -22.71 -15.36 -10.01
C ALA A 136 -22.31 -16.80 -10.36
N LEU A 137 -21.34 -17.37 -9.64
CA LEU A 137 -20.93 -18.77 -9.82
C LEU A 137 -22.09 -19.75 -9.62
N GLY A 138 -22.89 -19.58 -8.57
CA GLY A 138 -24.06 -20.40 -8.29
C GLY A 138 -25.11 -20.30 -9.41
N SER A 139 -25.41 -19.09 -9.86
CA SER A 139 -26.39 -18.84 -10.94
C SER A 139 -25.92 -19.40 -12.27
N THR A 140 -24.66 -19.16 -12.67
CA THR A 140 -24.07 -19.68 -13.92
C THR A 140 -24.07 -21.21 -13.91
N THR A 141 -23.71 -21.84 -12.78
CA THR A 141 -23.75 -23.31 -12.65
C THR A 141 -25.15 -23.84 -12.91
N VAL A 142 -26.19 -23.18 -12.42
CA VAL A 142 -27.57 -23.64 -12.65
C VAL A 142 -28.03 -23.39 -14.08
N VAL A 143 -27.76 -22.21 -14.63
CA VAL A 143 -28.26 -21.81 -15.96
C VAL A 143 -27.55 -22.56 -17.05
N ASP A 144 -26.24 -22.72 -16.97
CA ASP A 144 -25.42 -23.26 -18.06
C ASP A 144 -25.24 -24.80 -17.99
N PHE A 145 -25.25 -25.36 -16.78
CA PHE A 145 -24.99 -26.78 -16.59
C PHE A 145 -26.20 -27.54 -16.03
N TYR A 146 -26.76 -27.12 -14.91
CA TYR A 146 -27.78 -27.87 -14.20
C TYR A 146 -29.11 -27.91 -14.97
N LYS A 147 -29.60 -26.78 -15.45
CA LYS A 147 -30.87 -26.64 -16.14
C LYS A 147 -30.86 -27.41 -17.47
N PRO A 148 -29.88 -27.20 -18.40
CA PRO A 148 -29.93 -27.90 -19.70
C PRO A 148 -29.61 -29.39 -19.59
N SER A 149 -28.73 -29.81 -18.66
CA SER A 149 -28.23 -31.21 -18.65
C SER A 149 -28.99 -32.12 -17.71
N LEU A 150 -29.44 -31.65 -16.53
CA LEU A 150 -30.04 -32.50 -15.52
C LEU A 150 -31.55 -32.31 -15.34
N ARG A 151 -32.05 -31.08 -15.38
CA ARG A 151 -33.45 -30.78 -15.04
C ARG A 151 -34.06 -29.69 -15.93
N PRO A 152 -34.23 -29.90 -17.24
CA PRO A 152 -34.72 -28.87 -18.17
C PRO A 152 -36.16 -28.42 -17.86
N ASN A 153 -37.01 -29.31 -17.35
CA ASN A 153 -38.43 -29.04 -17.11
C ASN A 153 -38.78 -28.82 -15.63
N ALA A 154 -37.80 -28.54 -14.78
CA ALA A 154 -38.08 -28.25 -13.38
C ALA A 154 -38.70 -26.88 -13.20
N SER A 155 -39.43 -26.67 -12.10
CA SER A 155 -40.04 -25.38 -11.78
C SER A 155 -39.00 -24.30 -11.45
N ASP A 156 -39.35 -23.03 -11.67
CA ASP A 156 -38.47 -21.89 -11.34
C ASP A 156 -38.05 -21.87 -9.85
N ARG A 157 -38.96 -22.32 -8.98
CA ARG A 157 -38.65 -22.47 -7.55
C ARG A 157 -37.56 -23.50 -7.31
N HIS A 158 -37.55 -24.58 -8.05
CA HIS A 158 -36.49 -25.61 -7.97
C HIS A 158 -35.17 -25.07 -8.44
N HIS A 159 -35.11 -24.33 -9.56
CA HIS A 159 -33.88 -23.69 -10.05
C HIS A 159 -33.35 -22.65 -9.09
N LEU A 160 -34.22 -21.88 -8.43
CA LEU A 160 -33.83 -20.92 -7.41
C LEU A 160 -33.16 -21.59 -6.17
N ILE A 161 -33.73 -22.70 -5.71
CA ILE A 161 -33.17 -23.48 -4.61
C ILE A 161 -31.83 -24.10 -5.01
N ALA A 162 -31.75 -24.66 -6.25
CA ALA A 162 -30.50 -25.17 -6.77
C ALA A 162 -29.39 -24.08 -6.84
N ALA A 163 -29.72 -22.87 -7.29
CA ALA A 163 -28.76 -21.76 -7.33
C ALA A 163 -28.24 -21.42 -5.92
N LYS A 164 -29.10 -21.37 -4.91
CA LYS A 164 -28.68 -21.15 -3.52
C LYS A 164 -27.77 -22.27 -3.02
N LEU A 165 -28.06 -23.50 -3.31
CA LEU A 165 -27.22 -24.65 -2.93
C LEU A 165 -25.85 -24.59 -3.62
N PHE A 166 -25.80 -24.27 -4.90
CA PHE A 166 -24.53 -24.09 -5.60
C PHE A 166 -23.73 -22.88 -5.09
N THR A 167 -24.39 -21.80 -4.69
CA THR A 167 -23.71 -20.67 -4.04
C THR A 167 -23.05 -21.11 -2.74
N VAL A 168 -23.74 -21.88 -1.89
CA VAL A 168 -23.16 -22.45 -0.67
C VAL A 168 -22.01 -23.42 -0.98
N PHE A 169 -22.19 -24.29 -1.96
CA PHE A 169 -21.14 -25.21 -2.41
C PHE A 169 -19.86 -24.49 -2.84
N TRP A 170 -19.98 -23.46 -3.70
CA TRP A 170 -18.85 -22.65 -4.13
C TRP A 170 -18.20 -21.87 -2.96
N GLY A 171 -19.01 -21.41 -1.99
CA GLY A 171 -18.51 -20.76 -0.79
C GLY A 171 -17.67 -21.71 0.07
N VAL A 172 -18.15 -22.94 0.29
CA VAL A 172 -17.39 -23.96 1.03
C VAL A 172 -16.11 -24.33 0.29
N LEU A 173 -16.18 -24.49 -1.03
CA LEU A 173 -15.01 -24.79 -1.85
C LEU A 173 -13.96 -23.66 -1.75
N ALA A 174 -14.38 -22.40 -1.85
CA ALA A 174 -13.49 -21.25 -1.71
C ALA A 174 -12.81 -21.20 -0.32
N MET A 175 -13.56 -21.50 0.74
CA MET A 175 -12.97 -21.60 2.10
C MET A 175 -11.93 -22.71 2.22
N LEU A 176 -12.19 -23.89 1.62
CA LEU A 176 -11.22 -24.98 1.62
C LEU A 176 -9.94 -24.62 0.87
N PHE A 177 -10.05 -23.98 -0.30
CA PHE A 177 -8.87 -23.52 -1.04
C PHE A 177 -8.10 -22.41 -0.33
N SER A 178 -8.78 -21.58 0.45
CA SER A 178 -8.13 -20.52 1.24
C SER A 178 -7.37 -21.06 2.46
N ALA A 179 -7.71 -22.27 2.92
CA ALA A 179 -7.09 -22.88 4.11
C ALA A 179 -5.78 -23.65 3.78
N PHE A 180 -5.52 -23.92 2.49
CA PHE A 180 -4.30 -24.57 1.99
C PHE A 180 -3.39 -23.59 1.26
#